data_295696d8c9c67aec4afad5d6371f1add
#
_entry.id   295696d8c9c67aec4afad5d6371f1add
#
_cell.length_a   1.000
_cell.length_b   1.000
_cell.length_c   1.000
_cell.angle_alpha   90.00
_cell.angle_beta   90.00
_cell.angle_gamma   90.00
#
_symmetry.space_group_name_H-M   'P 1'
#
loop_
_entity.id
_entity.type
_entity.pdbx_description
1 polymer ?
#
loop_
_entity_poly.entity_id
_entity_poly.type
_entity_poly.pdbx_seq_one_letter_code
_entity_poly.pdbx_strand_id
1 'polypeptide(L)'
;RFSDGELFIMQNKTVILAQDHYVTGDIKGPNIYTAEEQKEFLPARDQFYREKLIECYKHTQENYYKGICTGTDPHVGDENFRYMIELHEGDHENLTFSNLLINANYSRFVEEMIPLLANREILYVVNKAAKVTQLPFKVKKTFEIGSNCMINDYGIVEEVKKYIAENNISNHVVLCSAASLSNYVIYENFKENPMNTFIDIGSC
;
A
#
# COMPACT_ATOMS: atom_id res chain seq x y z
N ARG A 1 0.01 4.40 1.29
CA ARG A 1 1.46 4.54 1.34
C ARG A 1 2.03 4.42 -0.08
N PHE A 2 2.83 5.42 -0.49
CA PHE A 2 3.43 5.50 -1.83
C PHE A 2 4.96 5.46 -1.66
N SER A 3 5.52 4.26 -1.79
CA SER A 3 6.96 4.01 -1.71
C SER A 3 7.65 4.21 -3.06
N ASP A 4 8.91 3.83 -3.16
CA ASP A 4 9.72 3.90 -4.38
C ASP A 4 9.08 3.16 -5.57
N GLY A 5 8.54 1.97 -5.35
CA GLY A 5 7.85 1.21 -6.40
C GLY A 5 6.64 1.96 -6.96
N GLU A 6 5.79 2.51 -6.11
CA GLU A 6 4.63 3.31 -6.51
C GLU A 6 5.07 4.60 -7.23
N LEU A 7 6.10 5.26 -6.74
CA LEU A 7 6.69 6.44 -7.37
C LEU A 7 7.11 6.16 -8.81
N PHE A 8 7.88 5.09 -9.04
CA PHE A 8 8.37 4.76 -10.37
C PHE A 8 7.26 4.28 -11.31
N ILE A 9 6.23 3.61 -10.80
CA ILE A 9 5.02 3.31 -11.58
C ILE A 9 4.33 4.60 -12.01
N MET A 10 4.13 5.56 -11.11
CA MET A 10 3.53 6.86 -11.45
C MET A 10 4.34 7.61 -12.50
N GLN A 11 5.66 7.53 -12.45
CA GLN A 11 6.57 8.09 -13.48
C GLN A 11 6.60 7.30 -14.79
N ASN A 12 5.79 6.26 -14.93
CA ASN A 12 5.78 5.37 -16.11
C ASN A 12 7.10 4.64 -16.37
N LYS A 13 7.82 4.30 -15.31
CA LYS A 13 9.07 3.53 -15.37
C LYS A 13 8.80 2.06 -15.09
N THR A 14 9.61 1.19 -15.68
CA THR A 14 9.57 -0.26 -15.39
C THR A 14 9.87 -0.53 -13.92
N VAL A 15 9.07 -1.39 -13.30
CA VAL A 15 9.33 -1.95 -11.97
C VAL A 15 9.24 -3.46 -12.06
N ILE A 16 10.32 -4.15 -11.73
CA ILE A 16 10.37 -5.61 -11.68
C ILE A 16 11.09 -6.03 -10.40
N LEU A 17 10.39 -6.77 -9.56
CA LEU A 17 10.95 -7.53 -8.45
C LEU A 17 10.69 -9.00 -8.75
N ALA A 18 11.66 -9.67 -9.38
CA ALA A 18 11.59 -11.08 -9.75
C ALA A 18 12.70 -11.84 -9.05
N GLN A 19 12.62 -13.17 -9.01
CA GLN A 19 13.55 -14.01 -8.25
C GLN A 19 15.02 -13.84 -8.67
N ASP A 20 15.26 -13.49 -9.93
CA ASP A 20 16.57 -13.44 -10.57
C ASP A 20 17.07 -12.02 -10.86
N HIS A 21 16.20 -11.03 -10.81
CA HIS A 21 16.58 -9.64 -11.07
C HIS A 21 15.67 -8.60 -10.43
N TYR A 22 16.24 -7.41 -10.25
CA TYR A 22 15.56 -6.24 -9.71
C TYR A 22 15.71 -5.07 -10.66
N VAL A 23 14.60 -4.42 -10.99
CA VAL A 23 14.56 -3.18 -11.77
C VAL A 23 13.54 -2.25 -11.14
N THR A 24 13.96 -1.09 -10.69
CA THR A 24 13.07 -0.03 -10.22
C THR A 24 13.50 1.28 -10.85
N GLY A 25 12.75 1.73 -11.85
CA GLY A 25 13.17 2.84 -12.68
C GLY A 25 14.47 2.50 -13.45
N ASP A 26 15.52 3.26 -13.17
CA ASP A 26 16.85 3.06 -13.78
C ASP A 26 17.79 2.23 -12.90
N ILE A 27 17.36 1.87 -11.68
CA ILE A 27 18.15 1.07 -10.74
C ILE A 27 17.99 -0.41 -11.09
N LYS A 28 19.12 -1.09 -11.23
CA LYS A 28 19.17 -2.53 -11.55
C LYS A 28 20.09 -3.24 -10.58
N GLY A 29 19.75 -4.46 -10.20
CA GLY A 29 20.60 -5.26 -9.33
C GLY A 29 20.08 -6.67 -9.09
N PRO A 30 20.78 -7.46 -8.28
CA PRO A 30 20.31 -8.76 -7.86
C PRO A 30 19.07 -8.61 -6.96
N ASN A 31 18.10 -9.46 -7.16
CA ASN A 31 16.92 -9.50 -6.33
C ASN A 31 17.17 -10.34 -5.05
N ILE A 32 16.69 -9.82 -3.93
CA ILE A 32 16.70 -10.49 -2.63
C ILE A 32 15.29 -10.88 -2.15
N TYR A 33 14.26 -10.60 -2.95
CA TYR A 33 12.88 -10.87 -2.60
C TYR A 33 12.49 -12.33 -2.85
N THR A 34 11.55 -12.81 -2.06
CA THR A 34 11.00 -14.17 -2.19
C THR A 34 10.04 -14.26 -3.38
N ALA A 35 9.64 -15.50 -3.74
CA ALA A 35 8.67 -15.72 -4.81
C ALA A 35 7.30 -15.08 -4.51
N GLU A 36 6.94 -14.96 -3.24
CA GLU A 36 5.68 -14.37 -2.79
C GLU A 36 5.67 -12.84 -2.91
N GLU A 37 6.85 -12.21 -2.92
CA GLU A 37 7.02 -10.76 -3.01
C GLU A 37 7.21 -10.25 -4.45
N GLN A 38 7.20 -11.14 -5.44
CA GLN A 38 7.37 -10.76 -6.84
C GLN A 38 6.30 -9.77 -7.28
N LYS A 39 6.72 -8.73 -7.97
CA LYS A 39 5.84 -7.79 -8.66
C LYS A 39 6.44 -7.33 -9.98
N GLU A 40 5.57 -6.98 -10.90
CA GLU A 40 5.96 -6.47 -12.21
C GLU A 40 5.01 -5.35 -12.64
N PHE A 41 5.58 -4.28 -13.15
CA PHE A 41 4.87 -3.25 -13.89
C PHE A 41 5.65 -2.95 -15.17
N LEU A 42 5.00 -3.13 -16.32
CA LEU A 42 5.54 -2.82 -17.63
C LEU A 42 4.73 -1.68 -18.27
N PRO A 43 5.35 -0.52 -18.56
CA PRO A 43 4.63 0.66 -19.06
C PRO A 43 3.76 0.41 -20.29
N ALA A 44 4.21 -0.45 -21.20
CA ALA A 44 3.46 -0.76 -22.42
C ALA A 44 2.20 -1.62 -22.21
N ARG A 45 2.12 -2.34 -21.08
CA ARG A 45 1.05 -3.29 -20.78
C ARG A 45 0.08 -2.77 -19.71
N ASP A 46 0.62 -2.10 -18.69
CA ASP A 46 -0.04 -1.97 -17.40
C ASP A 46 -0.55 -0.53 -17.12
N GLN A 47 -0.82 0.28 -18.18
CA GLN A 47 -1.22 1.69 -18.05
C GLN A 47 -2.44 1.90 -17.17
N PHE A 48 -3.43 1.01 -17.22
CA PHE A 48 -4.62 1.07 -16.37
C PHE A 48 -4.25 1.19 -14.88
N TYR A 49 -3.32 0.36 -14.41
CA TYR A 49 -2.91 0.35 -13.00
C TYR A 49 -2.14 1.63 -12.63
N ARG A 50 -1.33 2.13 -13.55
CA ARG A 50 -0.64 3.43 -13.37
C ARG A 50 -1.63 4.58 -13.21
N GLU A 51 -2.59 4.68 -14.13
CA GLU A 51 -3.61 5.75 -14.11
C GLU A 51 -4.41 5.69 -12.82
N LYS A 52 -4.83 4.51 -12.41
CA LYS A 52 -5.52 4.30 -11.14
C LYS A 52 -4.65 4.68 -9.93
N LEU A 53 -3.34 4.39 -9.96
CA LEU A 53 -2.43 4.77 -8.89
C LEU A 53 -2.27 6.29 -8.78
N ILE A 54 -2.19 6.98 -9.91
CA ILE A 54 -2.15 8.45 -9.96
C ILE A 54 -3.48 9.03 -9.43
N GLU A 55 -4.61 8.45 -9.78
CA GLU A 55 -5.93 8.83 -9.25
C GLU A 55 -5.95 8.70 -7.72
N CYS A 56 -5.51 7.57 -7.16
CA CYS A 56 -5.37 7.37 -5.71
C CYS A 56 -4.46 8.42 -5.07
N TYR A 57 -3.35 8.74 -5.74
CA TYR A 57 -2.38 9.69 -5.21
C TYR A 57 -2.90 11.13 -5.21
N LYS A 58 -3.62 11.54 -6.25
CA LYS A 58 -4.21 12.88 -6.38
C LYS A 58 -5.42 13.09 -5.49
N HIS A 59 -6.10 12.01 -5.11
CA HIS A 59 -7.33 12.10 -4.31
C HIS A 59 -7.12 12.90 -3.02
N THR A 60 -8.08 13.76 -2.72
CA THR A 60 -8.12 14.56 -1.50
C THR A 60 -9.48 14.39 -0.82
N GLN A 61 -9.45 14.06 0.45
CA GLN A 61 -10.63 13.93 1.29
C GLN A 61 -10.21 14.16 2.75
N GLU A 62 -11.10 14.67 3.57
CA GLU A 62 -10.87 14.77 5.01
C GLU A 62 -10.46 13.40 5.58
N ASN A 63 -9.41 13.38 6.41
CA ASN A 63 -8.84 12.17 7.01
C ASN A 63 -8.20 11.17 6.02
N TYR A 64 -7.93 11.58 4.78
CA TYR A 64 -7.18 10.79 3.83
C TYR A 64 -5.72 11.24 3.78
N TYR A 65 -4.83 10.47 4.40
CA TYR A 65 -3.41 10.77 4.51
C TYR A 65 -2.58 9.94 3.52
N LYS A 66 -1.53 10.53 2.97
CA LYS A 66 -0.62 9.88 2.01
C LYS A 66 0.79 9.83 2.58
N GLY A 67 1.31 8.61 2.75
CA GLY A 67 2.72 8.42 3.06
C GLY A 67 3.56 8.46 1.78
N ILE A 68 4.53 9.35 1.69
CA ILE A 68 5.41 9.54 0.53
C ILE A 68 6.87 9.24 0.88
N CYS A 69 7.69 8.95 -0.12
CA CYS A 69 9.13 8.79 0.06
C CYS A 69 9.79 10.10 0.51
N THR A 70 10.92 9.99 1.18
CA THR A 70 11.75 11.14 1.54
C THR A 70 12.84 11.38 0.51
N GLY A 71 13.27 12.64 0.35
CA GLY A 71 14.42 12.97 -0.50
C GLY A 71 15.75 12.40 -0.01
N THR A 72 15.83 12.00 1.26
CA THR A 72 17.00 11.34 1.85
C THR A 72 17.08 9.84 1.55
N ASP A 73 16.04 9.25 0.95
CA ASP A 73 16.09 7.87 0.48
C ASP A 73 17.08 7.78 -0.70
N PRO A 74 18.13 6.95 -0.64
CA PRO A 74 19.14 6.87 -1.70
C PRO A 74 18.61 6.37 -3.04
N HIS A 75 17.46 5.68 -3.05
CA HIS A 75 16.79 5.20 -4.27
C HIS A 75 15.83 6.24 -4.85
N VAL A 76 15.44 7.23 -4.08
CA VAL A 76 14.48 8.27 -4.47
C VAL A 76 15.17 9.57 -4.82
N GLY A 77 15.89 10.19 -3.87
CA GLY A 77 16.56 11.47 -4.04
C GLY A 77 15.59 12.67 -4.12
N ASP A 78 16.17 13.87 -4.09
CA ASP A 78 15.41 15.13 -4.01
C ASP A 78 14.49 15.38 -5.22
N GLU A 79 14.92 15.01 -6.43
CA GLU A 79 14.13 15.22 -7.65
C GLU A 79 12.84 14.44 -7.62
N ASN A 80 12.91 13.16 -7.25
CA ASN A 80 11.75 12.28 -7.15
C ASN A 80 10.84 12.66 -5.97
N PHE A 81 11.39 13.13 -4.87
CA PHE A 81 10.63 13.69 -3.77
C PHE A 81 9.83 14.93 -4.24
N ARG A 82 10.48 15.87 -4.95
CA ARG A 82 9.80 17.04 -5.53
C ARG A 82 8.69 16.65 -6.50
N TYR A 83 8.92 15.66 -7.36
CA TYR A 83 7.88 15.13 -8.23
C TYR A 83 6.63 14.70 -7.46
N MET A 84 6.80 14.00 -6.32
CA MET A 84 5.66 13.60 -5.49
C MET A 84 4.94 14.83 -4.88
N ILE A 85 5.69 15.81 -4.40
CA ILE A 85 5.10 17.05 -3.87
C ILE A 85 4.32 17.82 -4.95
N GLU A 86 4.87 17.94 -6.15
CA GLU A 86 4.23 18.64 -7.28
C GLU A 86 3.00 17.91 -7.82
N LEU A 87 3.02 16.56 -7.80
CA LEU A 87 1.89 15.76 -8.24
C LEU A 87 0.74 15.75 -7.22
N HIS A 88 1.04 16.04 -5.95
CA HIS A 88 0.04 16.06 -4.89
C HIS A 88 -0.98 17.17 -5.10
N GLU A 89 -2.26 16.80 -5.00
CA GLU A 89 -3.38 17.73 -4.92
C GLU A 89 -3.89 17.79 -3.47
N GLY A 90 -4.22 19.00 -3.02
CA GLY A 90 -4.75 19.24 -1.66
C GLY A 90 -3.71 19.81 -0.68
N ASP A 91 -4.03 19.74 0.60
CA ASP A 91 -3.21 20.30 1.66
C ASP A 91 -2.02 19.39 2.00
N HIS A 92 -0.83 20.01 2.16
CA HIS A 92 0.37 19.28 2.57
C HIS A 92 0.29 18.73 3.99
N GLU A 93 -0.63 19.17 4.83
CA GLU A 93 -0.90 18.61 6.14
C GLU A 93 -1.38 17.14 6.07
N ASN A 94 -1.92 16.72 4.92
CA ASN A 94 -2.30 15.34 4.64
C ASN A 94 -1.15 14.46 4.12
N LEU A 95 0.07 15.01 4.02
CA LEU A 95 1.26 14.25 3.67
C LEU A 95 2.01 13.78 4.92
N THR A 96 2.51 12.55 4.86
CA THR A 96 3.43 11.97 5.84
C THR A 96 4.47 11.13 5.11
N PHE A 97 5.29 10.38 5.84
CA PHE A 97 6.35 9.58 5.24
C PHE A 97 5.96 8.11 5.06
N SER A 98 6.35 7.51 3.95
CA SER A 98 6.04 6.11 3.62
C SER A 98 6.65 5.10 4.59
N ASN A 99 7.68 5.48 5.35
CA ASN A 99 8.33 4.66 6.37
C ASN A 99 7.78 4.88 7.79
N LEU A 100 6.61 5.53 7.93
CA LEU A 100 6.02 5.87 9.24
C LEU A 100 5.86 4.65 10.17
N LEU A 101 5.55 3.49 9.61
CA LEU A 101 5.26 2.25 10.35
C LEU A 101 6.34 1.17 10.24
N ILE A 102 7.44 1.45 9.54
CA ILE A 102 8.51 0.48 9.25
C ILE A 102 9.90 1.07 9.53
N ASN A 103 10.93 0.28 9.31
CA ASN A 103 12.35 0.68 9.47
C ASN A 103 12.61 1.24 10.87
N ALA A 104 13.17 2.44 10.98
CA ALA A 104 13.48 3.08 12.26
C ALA A 104 12.26 3.33 13.17
N ASN A 105 11.06 3.35 12.60
CA ASN A 105 9.82 3.55 13.34
C ASN A 105 9.12 2.24 13.75
N TYR A 106 9.68 1.08 13.40
CA TYR A 106 9.04 -0.22 13.66
C TYR A 106 8.83 -0.48 15.16
N SER A 107 9.76 -0.08 16.03
CA SER A 107 9.58 -0.21 17.48
C SER A 107 8.36 0.55 17.96
N ARG A 108 8.15 1.78 17.49
CA ARG A 108 6.98 2.59 17.82
C ARG A 108 5.69 1.98 17.28
N PHE A 109 5.72 1.42 16.07
CA PHE A 109 4.57 0.69 15.53
C PHE A 109 4.17 -0.46 16.47
N VAL A 110 5.13 -1.26 16.94
CA VAL A 110 4.87 -2.38 17.85
C VAL A 110 4.39 -1.91 19.22
N GLU A 111 5.00 -0.88 19.78
CA GLU A 111 4.71 -0.40 21.14
C GLU A 111 3.45 0.47 21.22
N GLU A 112 3.16 1.27 20.19
CA GLU A 112 2.08 2.25 20.22
C GLU A 112 0.85 1.81 19.40
N MET A 113 1.03 1.25 18.18
CA MET A 113 -0.10 0.89 17.30
C MET A 113 -0.65 -0.51 17.57
N ILE A 114 0.19 -1.50 17.77
CA ILE A 114 -0.27 -2.88 17.97
C ILE A 114 -1.27 -2.99 19.15
N PRO A 115 -1.04 -2.34 20.30
CA PRO A 115 -2.03 -2.35 21.39
C PRO A 115 -3.38 -1.73 21.03
N LEU A 116 -3.39 -0.73 20.15
CA LEU A 116 -4.64 -0.13 19.67
C LEU A 116 -5.40 -1.07 18.74
N LEU A 117 -4.69 -1.86 17.92
CA LEU A 117 -5.28 -2.85 17.03
C LEU A 117 -5.86 -4.05 17.80
N ALA A 118 -5.27 -4.44 18.93
CA ALA A 118 -5.68 -5.60 19.73
C ALA A 118 -7.16 -5.54 20.18
N ASN A 119 -7.72 -4.34 20.32
CA ASN A 119 -9.09 -4.10 20.76
C ASN A 119 -10.04 -3.72 19.61
N ARG A 120 -9.62 -3.92 18.35
CA ARG A 120 -10.42 -3.54 17.17
C ARG A 120 -10.86 -4.78 16.40
N GLU A 121 -11.98 -4.68 15.71
CA GLU A 121 -12.41 -5.64 14.70
C GLU A 121 -11.61 -5.37 13.41
N ILE A 122 -10.82 -6.36 12.96
CA ILE A 122 -9.87 -6.20 11.87
C ILE A 122 -10.26 -7.02 10.66
N LEU A 123 -10.31 -6.38 9.50
CA LEU A 123 -10.27 -7.01 8.18
C LEU A 123 -8.84 -6.87 7.65
N TYR A 124 -8.29 -7.89 6.99
CA TYR A 124 -6.89 -7.85 6.58
C TYR A 124 -6.68 -8.31 5.14
N VAL A 125 -6.14 -7.43 4.31
CA VAL A 125 -5.68 -7.73 2.95
C VAL A 125 -4.20 -8.06 3.02
N VAL A 126 -3.84 -9.32 2.80
CA VAL A 126 -2.49 -9.82 3.07
C VAL A 126 -2.11 -10.98 2.17
N ASN A 127 -0.80 -11.20 1.96
CA ASN A 127 -0.31 -12.33 1.20
C ASN A 127 -0.73 -13.67 1.84
N LYS A 128 -1.19 -14.62 1.02
CA LYS A 128 -1.61 -15.97 1.45
C LYS A 128 -0.54 -16.74 2.22
N ALA A 129 0.75 -16.39 2.06
CA ALA A 129 1.86 -16.99 2.82
C ALA A 129 1.99 -16.42 4.24
N ALA A 130 1.28 -15.35 4.59
CA ALA A 130 1.37 -14.73 5.91
C ALA A 130 0.76 -15.61 7.01
N LYS A 131 1.43 -15.67 8.14
CA LYS A 131 0.99 -16.44 9.31
C LYS A 131 0.03 -15.62 10.18
N VAL A 132 -1.15 -15.35 9.68
CA VAL A 132 -2.16 -14.47 10.32
C VAL A 132 -2.51 -14.92 11.75
N THR A 133 -2.43 -16.24 12.04
CA THR A 133 -2.70 -16.77 13.39
C THR A 133 -1.63 -16.43 14.45
N GLN A 134 -0.48 -15.89 14.01
CA GLN A 134 0.62 -15.47 14.90
C GLN A 134 0.60 -13.97 15.20
N LEU A 135 -0.36 -13.23 14.62
CA LEU A 135 -0.49 -11.80 14.86
C LEU A 135 -0.92 -11.51 16.30
N PRO A 136 -0.45 -10.41 16.91
CA PRO A 136 -0.80 -10.00 18.26
C PRO A 136 -2.21 -9.41 18.39
N PHE A 137 -3.02 -9.49 17.33
CA PHE A 137 -4.41 -9.04 17.27
C PHE A 137 -5.26 -10.04 16.49
N LYS A 138 -6.57 -10.01 16.71
CA LYS A 138 -7.51 -10.93 16.06
C LYS A 138 -8.01 -10.38 14.74
N VAL A 139 -7.86 -11.17 13.68
CA VAL A 139 -8.41 -10.86 12.35
C VAL A 139 -9.76 -11.54 12.18
N LYS A 140 -10.78 -10.76 11.85
CA LYS A 140 -12.16 -11.21 11.61
C LYS A 140 -12.34 -11.82 10.22
N LYS A 141 -11.71 -11.21 9.22
CA LYS A 141 -11.75 -11.66 7.81
C LYS A 141 -10.41 -11.35 7.15
N THR A 142 -9.89 -12.32 6.44
CA THR A 142 -8.69 -12.18 5.59
C THR A 142 -9.11 -12.18 4.12
N PHE A 143 -8.53 -11.27 3.35
CA PHE A 143 -8.56 -11.26 1.89
C PHE A 143 -7.16 -11.60 1.41
N GLU A 144 -7.02 -12.78 0.83
CA GLU A 144 -5.73 -13.34 0.47
C GLU A 144 -5.30 -12.88 -0.92
N ILE A 145 -4.04 -12.48 -1.04
CA ILE A 145 -3.39 -12.08 -2.29
C ILE A 145 -2.17 -12.94 -2.57
N GLY A 146 -1.78 -13.00 -3.83
CA GLY A 146 -0.58 -13.69 -4.29
C GLY A 146 0.55 -12.74 -4.71
N SER A 147 1.46 -13.26 -5.52
CA SER A 147 2.51 -12.47 -6.17
C SER A 147 1.91 -11.57 -7.25
N ASN A 148 2.56 -10.41 -7.47
CA ASN A 148 2.12 -9.40 -8.42
C ASN A 148 0.65 -8.97 -8.23
N CYS A 149 0.23 -8.85 -6.97
CA CYS A 149 -1.16 -8.66 -6.56
C CYS A 149 -1.82 -7.40 -7.16
N MET A 150 -1.03 -6.36 -7.44
CA MET A 150 -1.54 -5.15 -8.10
C MET A 150 -2.29 -5.47 -9.40
N ILE A 151 -1.81 -6.46 -10.15
CA ILE A 151 -2.37 -6.88 -11.44
C ILE A 151 -3.24 -8.12 -11.26
N ASN A 152 -2.71 -9.16 -10.63
CA ASN A 152 -3.34 -10.48 -10.57
C ASN A 152 -4.56 -10.52 -9.64
N ASP A 153 -4.52 -9.72 -8.57
CA ASP A 153 -5.54 -9.74 -7.52
C ASP A 153 -6.33 -8.41 -7.43
N TYR A 154 -6.34 -7.62 -8.50
CA TYR A 154 -7.05 -6.33 -8.51
C TYR A 154 -8.53 -6.46 -8.12
N GLY A 155 -9.15 -7.60 -8.39
CA GLY A 155 -10.53 -7.90 -7.99
C GLY A 155 -10.79 -7.84 -6.48
N ILE A 156 -9.75 -7.94 -5.64
CA ILE A 156 -9.85 -7.79 -4.18
C ILE A 156 -10.43 -6.43 -3.78
N VAL A 157 -10.22 -5.39 -4.58
CA VAL A 157 -10.79 -4.05 -4.36
C VAL A 157 -12.32 -4.14 -4.21
N GLU A 158 -12.96 -4.80 -5.16
CA GLU A 158 -14.42 -4.99 -5.15
C GLU A 158 -14.88 -6.05 -4.14
N GLU A 159 -14.06 -7.07 -3.88
CA GLU A 159 -14.38 -8.08 -2.87
C GLU A 159 -14.46 -7.47 -1.46
N VAL A 160 -13.50 -6.59 -1.11
CA VAL A 160 -13.51 -5.85 0.16
C VAL A 160 -14.74 -4.96 0.26
N LYS A 161 -15.03 -4.20 -0.80
CA LYS A 161 -16.20 -3.31 -0.88
C LYS A 161 -17.51 -4.07 -0.69
N LYS A 162 -17.69 -5.16 -1.40
CA LYS A 162 -18.86 -6.02 -1.30
C LYS A 162 -19.00 -6.60 0.10
N TYR A 163 -17.92 -7.10 0.69
CA TYR A 163 -17.94 -7.66 2.04
C TYR A 163 -18.34 -6.61 3.09
N ILE A 164 -17.82 -5.39 3.00
CA ILE A 164 -18.17 -4.27 3.88
C ILE A 164 -19.67 -3.98 3.78
N ALA A 165 -20.19 -3.88 2.55
CA ALA A 165 -21.60 -3.57 2.32
C ALA A 165 -22.54 -4.69 2.78
N GLU A 166 -22.28 -5.94 2.40
CA GLU A 166 -23.13 -7.09 2.73
C GLU A 166 -23.19 -7.43 4.22
N ASN A 167 -22.13 -7.12 4.97
CA ASN A 167 -22.03 -7.38 6.40
C ASN A 167 -22.25 -6.14 7.27
N ASN A 168 -22.65 -5.00 6.67
CA ASN A 168 -22.84 -3.72 7.37
C ASN A 168 -21.64 -3.34 8.25
N ILE A 169 -20.42 -3.49 7.72
CA ILE A 169 -19.17 -3.26 8.44
C ILE A 169 -18.98 -1.76 8.69
N SER A 170 -18.89 -1.37 9.96
CA SER A 170 -18.67 0.01 10.40
C SER A 170 -17.80 0.02 11.66
N ASN A 171 -16.98 1.06 11.83
CA ASN A 171 -16.02 1.20 12.93
C ASN A 171 -14.97 0.07 13.03
N HIS A 172 -14.69 -0.60 11.92
CA HIS A 172 -13.64 -1.62 11.80
C HIS A 172 -12.34 -1.00 11.30
N VAL A 173 -11.25 -1.74 11.48
CA VAL A 173 -9.96 -1.42 10.86
C VAL A 173 -9.74 -2.37 9.69
N VAL A 174 -9.45 -1.82 8.53
CA VAL A 174 -9.03 -2.55 7.32
C VAL A 174 -7.52 -2.35 7.19
N LEU A 175 -6.76 -3.38 7.51
CA LEU A 175 -5.31 -3.39 7.33
C LEU A 175 -4.98 -3.88 5.92
N CYS A 176 -3.96 -3.30 5.32
CA CYS A 176 -3.43 -3.73 4.04
C CYS A 176 -1.92 -3.94 4.11
N SER A 177 -1.47 -5.12 3.66
CA SER A 177 -0.08 -5.49 3.40
C SER A 177 -0.01 -6.06 1.98
N ALA A 178 -0.29 -5.22 0.98
CA ALA A 178 -0.57 -5.64 -0.38
C ALA A 178 0.12 -4.76 -1.44
N ALA A 179 1.28 -4.21 -1.13
CA ALA A 179 2.05 -3.32 -2.02
C ALA A 179 1.12 -2.26 -2.66
N SER A 180 1.27 -1.99 -3.95
CA SER A 180 0.46 -0.98 -4.66
C SER A 180 -1.05 -1.27 -4.67
N LEU A 181 -1.47 -2.54 -4.52
CA LEU A 181 -2.89 -2.90 -4.38
C LEU A 181 -3.52 -2.27 -3.13
N SER A 182 -2.75 -2.07 -2.05
CA SER A 182 -3.21 -1.38 -0.84
C SER A 182 -3.77 0.00 -1.16
N ASN A 183 -3.14 0.74 -2.08
CA ASN A 183 -3.59 2.09 -2.45
C ASN A 183 -4.96 2.05 -3.11
N TYR A 184 -5.22 1.08 -3.98
CA TYR A 184 -6.52 0.92 -4.65
C TYR A 184 -7.62 0.49 -3.68
N VAL A 185 -7.32 -0.49 -2.82
CA VAL A 185 -8.27 -0.96 -1.79
C VAL A 185 -8.66 0.20 -0.88
N ILE A 186 -7.69 0.95 -0.36
CA ILE A 186 -7.95 2.07 0.55
C ILE A 186 -8.74 3.16 -0.17
N TYR A 187 -8.30 3.59 -1.33
CA TYR A 187 -8.93 4.67 -2.09
C TYR A 187 -10.39 4.38 -2.42
N GLU A 188 -10.65 3.24 -3.05
CA GLU A 188 -12.00 2.90 -3.51
C GLU A 188 -12.97 2.63 -2.34
N ASN A 189 -12.46 2.05 -1.26
CA ASN A 189 -13.32 1.71 -0.13
C ASN A 189 -13.53 2.88 0.85
N PHE A 190 -12.51 3.72 1.09
CA PHE A 190 -12.65 4.85 2.01
C PHE A 190 -13.64 5.90 1.51
N LYS A 191 -13.70 6.14 0.20
CA LYS A 191 -14.66 7.08 -0.39
C LYS A 191 -16.12 6.76 -0.01
N GLU A 192 -16.44 5.48 0.06
CA GLU A 192 -17.82 5.02 0.32
C GLU A 192 -18.05 4.64 1.79
N ASN A 193 -16.98 4.32 2.52
CA ASN A 193 -17.06 3.80 3.88
C ASN A 193 -16.15 4.55 4.85
N PRO A 194 -16.26 5.88 4.97
CA PRO A 194 -15.35 6.70 5.80
C PRO A 194 -15.49 6.43 7.30
N MET A 195 -16.49 5.67 7.71
CA MET A 195 -16.67 5.23 9.11
C MET A 195 -15.72 4.10 9.51
N ASN A 196 -15.04 3.47 8.55
CA ASN A 196 -14.01 2.50 8.81
C ASN A 196 -12.62 3.16 8.71
N THR A 197 -11.65 2.59 9.40
CA THR A 197 -10.25 3.04 9.34
C THR A 197 -9.47 2.14 8.39
N PHE A 198 -8.85 2.71 7.38
CA PHE A 198 -8.03 1.96 6.40
C PHE A 198 -6.56 2.31 6.59
N ILE A 199 -5.68 1.31 6.70
CA ILE A 199 -4.25 1.52 6.96
C ILE A 199 -3.42 0.59 6.08
N ASP A 200 -2.53 1.15 5.28
CA ASP A 200 -1.45 0.42 4.64
C ASP A 200 -0.26 0.33 5.60
N ILE A 201 -0.06 -0.85 6.16
CA ILE A 201 1.05 -1.12 7.10
C ILE A 201 2.33 -1.59 6.40
N GLY A 202 2.31 -1.75 5.07
CA GLY A 202 3.45 -2.24 4.30
C GLY A 202 3.76 -3.71 4.54
N SER A 203 5.02 -4.08 4.38
CA SER A 203 5.52 -5.45 4.58
C SER A 203 5.92 -5.67 6.05
N CYS A 204 4.98 -5.53 6.97
CA CYS A 204 5.24 -5.73 8.40
C CYS A 204 5.07 -7.18 8.81
#